data_72e54407e75c70824fa67ee571abd4c2
#
_entry.id   72e54407e75c70824fa67ee571abd4c2
#
_cell.length_a   1.000
_cell.length_b   1.000
_cell.length_c   1.000
_cell.angle_alpha   90.00
_cell.angle_beta   90.00
_cell.angle_gamma   90.00
#
_symmetry.space_group_name_H-M   'P 1'
#
loop_
_entity.id
_entity.type
_entity.pdbx_description
1 polymer ?
#
loop_
_entity_poly.entity_id
_entity_poly.type
_entity_poly.pdbx_seq_one_letter_code
_entity_poly.pdbx_strand_id
1 'polypeptide(L)'
;MSRWRNFCITELADFCNAQRIPLSAMERAHKKGNFPYYGASGIVDYIDNYIFDGSYILISEDGENLKSRKTPIAFEATGKFWVNNHAHVLKAKKPHLTALIIQYFSQLDLSPYLTGAAQPKLNKASLNL
;
A
#
# COMPACT_ATOMS: atom_id res chain seq x y z
N MET A 1 15.23 18.85 -9.38
CA MET A 1 15.62 18.17 -8.89
C MET A 1 15.05 17.85 -7.80
N SER A 2 15.11 16.97 -7.54
CA SER A 2 14.28 16.57 -6.51
C SER A 2 15.01 16.28 -5.24
N ARG A 3 14.49 16.80 -4.17
CA ARG A 3 15.00 16.51 -2.84
C ARG A 3 14.72 15.09 -2.40
N TRP A 4 13.78 14.43 -3.07
CA TRP A 4 13.41 13.05 -2.75
C TRP A 4 14.59 12.09 -2.81
N ARG A 5 15.54 12.35 -3.67
CA ARG A 5 16.69 11.48 -3.83
C ARG A 5 17.57 11.42 -2.59
N ASN A 6 17.42 12.40 -1.72
CA ASN A 6 18.25 12.51 -0.52
C ASN A 6 17.61 11.89 0.71
N PHE A 7 16.43 11.28 0.55
CA PHE A 7 15.70 10.71 1.67
C PHE A 7 15.36 9.25 1.41
N CYS A 8 15.50 8.41 2.45
CA CYS A 8 14.90 7.09 2.45
C CYS A 8 13.44 7.21 2.84
N ILE A 9 12.60 6.31 2.34
CA ILE A 9 11.17 6.35 2.67
C ILE A 9 10.95 6.25 4.18
N THR A 10 11.81 5.54 4.90
CA THR A 10 11.72 5.40 6.35
C THR A 10 11.96 6.69 7.12
N GLU A 11 12.54 7.70 6.47
CA GLU A 11 12.69 9.01 7.08
C GLU A 11 11.39 9.82 7.02
N LEU A 12 10.49 9.45 6.12
CA LEU A 12 9.25 10.18 5.87
C LEU A 12 8.02 9.46 6.43
N ALA A 13 8.10 8.14 6.58
CA ALA A 13 6.96 7.33 7.00
C ALA A 13 7.43 6.09 7.73
N ASP A 14 6.56 5.55 8.58
CA ASP A 14 6.80 4.29 9.28
C ASP A 14 6.08 3.17 8.56
N PHE A 15 6.73 2.01 8.42
CA PHE A 15 6.10 0.82 7.87
C PHE A 15 5.23 0.16 8.93
N CYS A 16 4.00 -0.18 8.54
CA CYS A 16 3.05 -0.87 9.40
C CYS A 16 2.69 -2.25 8.84
N ASN A 17 3.54 -2.82 8.01
CA ASN A 17 3.29 -4.09 7.33
C ASN A 17 3.03 -5.25 8.29
N ALA A 18 3.66 -5.23 9.45
CA ALA A 18 3.52 -6.32 10.43
C ALA A 18 2.09 -6.45 10.96
N GLN A 19 1.29 -5.41 10.85
CA GLN A 19 -0.09 -5.42 11.33
C GLN A 19 -1.08 -6.02 10.32
N ARG A 20 -0.64 -6.26 9.09
CA ARG A 20 -1.51 -6.81 8.04
C ARG A 20 -1.88 -8.24 8.35
N ILE A 21 -3.13 -8.61 8.04
CA ILE A 21 -3.62 -9.97 8.21
C ILE A 21 -4.36 -10.36 6.92
N PRO A 22 -3.79 -11.24 6.09
CA PRO A 22 -4.49 -11.69 4.89
C PRO A 22 -5.64 -12.63 5.28
N LEU A 23 -6.78 -12.44 4.62
CA LEU A 23 -7.94 -13.29 4.79
C LEU A 23 -8.29 -13.91 3.44
N SER A 24 -8.52 -15.21 3.43
CA SER A 24 -8.97 -15.90 2.22
C SER A 24 -10.39 -15.46 1.86
N ALA A 25 -10.80 -15.74 0.62
CA ALA A 25 -12.15 -15.44 0.19
C ALA A 25 -13.18 -16.18 1.06
N MET A 26 -12.88 -17.41 1.49
CA MET A 26 -13.75 -18.18 2.35
C MET A 26 -13.89 -17.53 3.73
N GLU A 27 -12.76 -17.09 4.31
CA GLU A 27 -12.80 -16.40 5.59
C GLU A 27 -13.60 -15.10 5.51
N ARG A 28 -13.42 -14.34 4.42
CA ARG A 28 -14.16 -13.09 4.23
C ARG A 28 -15.64 -13.32 4.01
N ALA A 29 -16.00 -14.46 3.39
CA ALA A 29 -17.41 -14.79 3.19
C ALA A 29 -18.17 -14.93 4.52
N HIS A 30 -17.47 -15.34 5.58
CA HIS A 30 -18.03 -15.46 6.91
C HIS A 30 -17.89 -14.19 7.75
N LYS A 31 -17.32 -13.14 7.19
CA LYS A 31 -17.05 -11.90 7.91
C LYS A 31 -17.58 -10.67 7.18
N LYS A 32 -18.65 -10.80 6.45
CA LYS A 32 -19.21 -9.68 5.67
C LYS A 32 -19.67 -8.54 6.59
N GLY A 33 -19.37 -7.31 6.16
CA GLY A 33 -19.71 -6.12 6.94
C GLY A 33 -19.50 -4.85 6.14
N ASN A 34 -19.16 -3.76 6.83
CA ASN A 34 -19.05 -2.43 6.23
C ASN A 34 -17.66 -1.83 6.22
N PHE A 35 -16.67 -2.53 6.76
CA PHE A 35 -15.31 -2.00 6.79
C PHE A 35 -14.55 -2.41 5.53
N PRO A 36 -13.89 -1.47 4.84
CA PRO A 36 -13.15 -1.81 3.63
C PRO A 36 -12.02 -2.81 3.92
N TYR A 37 -11.88 -3.77 3.02
CA TYR A 37 -10.76 -4.72 3.02
C TYR A 37 -9.93 -4.43 1.77
N TYR A 38 -8.71 -3.94 1.97
CA TYR A 38 -7.85 -3.49 0.88
C TYR A 38 -6.92 -4.58 0.37
N GLY A 39 -6.77 -4.64 -0.94
CA GLY A 39 -5.74 -5.42 -1.62
C GLY A 39 -4.72 -4.49 -2.27
N ALA A 40 -3.98 -5.02 -3.24
CA ALA A 40 -2.88 -4.30 -3.88
C ALA A 40 -3.31 -3.01 -4.57
N SER A 41 -4.51 -2.96 -5.14
CA SER A 41 -4.93 -1.85 -5.99
C SER A 41 -6.20 -1.15 -5.51
N GLY A 42 -6.63 -1.42 -4.30
CA GLY A 42 -7.81 -0.78 -3.74
C GLY A 42 -8.67 -1.75 -2.94
N ILE A 43 -9.92 -1.38 -2.75
CA ILE A 43 -10.86 -2.17 -1.96
C ILE A 43 -11.28 -3.41 -2.76
N VAL A 44 -11.12 -4.58 -2.16
CA VAL A 44 -11.52 -5.85 -2.77
C VAL A 44 -12.74 -6.48 -2.09
N ASP A 45 -13.08 -6.02 -0.88
CA ASP A 45 -14.21 -6.58 -0.13
C ASP A 45 -14.58 -5.64 1.01
N TYR A 46 -15.67 -5.96 1.70
CA TYR A 46 -16.10 -5.28 2.93
C TYR A 46 -16.34 -6.33 4.00
N ILE A 47 -15.79 -6.12 5.19
CA ILE A 47 -15.83 -7.10 6.26
C ILE A 47 -16.33 -6.48 7.56
N ASP A 48 -16.50 -7.31 8.58
CA ASP A 48 -17.19 -6.94 9.83
C ASP A 48 -16.24 -6.39 10.90
N ASN A 49 -14.96 -6.21 10.58
CA ASN A 49 -14.00 -5.73 11.56
C ASN A 49 -12.90 -4.93 10.86
N TYR A 50 -12.04 -4.30 11.65
CA TYR A 50 -10.93 -3.50 11.14
C TYR A 50 -9.68 -3.75 11.99
N ILE A 51 -8.52 -3.49 11.41
CA ILE A 51 -7.23 -3.56 12.11
C ILE A 51 -6.46 -2.26 12.03
N PHE A 52 -6.89 -1.32 11.20
CA PHE A 52 -6.32 0.02 11.12
C PHE A 52 -7.40 1.05 11.38
N ASP A 53 -7.03 2.12 12.06
CA ASP A 53 -7.93 3.25 12.30
C ASP A 53 -7.10 4.52 12.22
N GLY A 54 -7.32 5.30 11.18
CA GLY A 54 -6.55 6.52 10.95
C GLY A 54 -6.31 6.78 9.48
N SER A 55 -5.25 7.53 9.19
CA SER A 55 -4.86 7.86 7.83
C SER A 55 -3.53 7.17 7.50
N TYR A 56 -3.53 6.35 6.47
CA TYR A 56 -2.37 5.56 6.06
C TYR A 56 -2.17 5.66 4.56
N ILE A 57 -0.95 5.34 4.12
CA ILE A 57 -0.61 5.25 2.71
C ILE A 57 -0.49 3.76 2.36
N LEU A 58 -1.22 3.32 1.35
CA LEU A 58 -1.11 1.97 0.84
C LEU A 58 -0.35 2.01 -0.49
N ILE A 59 0.63 1.12 -0.62
CA ILE A 59 1.44 1.02 -1.83
C ILE A 59 1.39 -0.42 -2.32
N SER A 60 1.04 -0.61 -3.59
CA SER A 60 0.96 -1.95 -4.17
C SER A 60 2.25 -2.72 -3.98
N GLU A 61 2.17 -3.94 -3.45
CA GLU A 61 3.32 -4.80 -3.26
C GLU A 61 3.53 -5.75 -4.44
N ASP A 62 2.46 -6.18 -5.11
CA ASP A 62 2.54 -7.09 -6.24
C ASP A 62 1.37 -6.87 -7.19
N GLY A 63 1.39 -7.58 -8.30
CA GLY A 63 0.31 -7.60 -9.26
C GLY A 63 0.64 -6.84 -10.55
N GLU A 64 -0.16 -7.10 -11.56
CA GLU A 64 0.01 -6.54 -12.90
C GLU A 64 -0.05 -5.01 -12.90
N ASN A 65 -0.82 -4.41 -11.99
CA ASN A 65 -0.96 -2.96 -11.92
C ASN A 65 0.38 -2.25 -11.67
N LEU A 66 1.38 -2.94 -11.13
CA LEU A 66 2.71 -2.36 -10.97
C LEU A 66 3.33 -2.01 -12.32
N LYS A 67 2.95 -2.72 -13.38
CA LYS A 67 3.40 -2.43 -14.74
C LYS A 67 2.39 -1.61 -15.51
N SER A 68 1.13 -1.99 -15.48
CA SER A 68 0.08 -1.35 -16.28
C SER A 68 -0.34 0.02 -15.73
N ARG A 69 -0.26 0.19 -14.42
CA ARG A 69 -0.60 1.44 -13.73
C ARG A 69 -2.00 1.97 -14.08
N LYS A 70 -2.94 1.06 -14.23
CA LYS A 70 -4.34 1.42 -14.53
C LYS A 70 -5.00 2.10 -13.35
N THR A 71 -4.57 1.75 -12.13
CA THR A 71 -4.99 2.42 -10.91
C THR A 71 -3.76 2.94 -10.18
N PRO A 72 -3.90 3.89 -9.26
CA PRO A 72 -2.74 4.42 -8.53
C PRO A 72 -1.96 3.33 -7.80
N ILE A 73 -0.64 3.42 -7.87
CA ILE A 73 0.26 2.52 -7.14
C ILE A 73 0.22 2.83 -5.64
N ALA A 74 0.16 4.10 -5.30
CA ALA A 74 0.08 4.57 -3.92
C ALA A 74 -1.20 5.38 -3.75
N PHE A 75 -1.91 5.14 -2.65
CA PHE A 75 -3.16 5.85 -2.37
C PHE A 75 -3.38 5.94 -0.87
N GLU A 76 -4.23 6.87 -0.47
CA GLU A 76 -4.54 7.08 0.94
C GLU A 76 -5.76 6.27 1.36
N ALA A 77 -5.66 5.59 2.50
CA ALA A 77 -6.79 4.92 3.14
C ALA A 77 -7.03 5.57 4.50
N THR A 78 -8.26 5.97 4.76
CA THR A 78 -8.62 6.69 5.99
C THR A 78 -9.78 6.00 6.70
N GLY A 79 -9.86 6.22 8.01
CA GLY A 79 -10.91 5.64 8.84
C GLY A 79 -10.54 4.25 9.30
N LYS A 80 -11.54 3.39 9.43
CA LYS A 80 -11.37 2.03 9.94
C LYS A 80 -11.38 1.05 8.77
N PHE A 81 -10.33 0.24 8.65
CA PHE A 81 -10.20 -0.66 7.51
C PHE A 81 -9.25 -1.82 7.82
N TRP A 82 -9.19 -2.76 6.90
CA TRP A 82 -8.36 -3.96 6.98
C TRP A 82 -7.51 -4.04 5.71
N VAL A 83 -6.30 -4.58 5.82
CA VAL A 83 -5.40 -4.70 4.67
C VAL A 83 -4.82 -6.10 4.62
N ASN A 84 -4.77 -6.67 3.42
CA ASN A 84 -4.12 -7.97 3.18
C ASN A 84 -2.62 -7.80 2.95
N ASN A 85 -1.94 -8.86 2.53
CA ASN A 85 -0.49 -8.86 2.33
C ASN A 85 -0.05 -8.44 0.91
N HIS A 86 -0.96 -7.89 0.09
CA HIS A 86 -0.64 -7.43 -1.26
C HIS A 86 -0.46 -5.92 -1.36
N ALA A 87 -0.52 -5.23 -0.25
CA ALA A 87 -0.25 -3.80 -0.17
C ALA A 87 0.64 -3.50 1.03
N HIS A 88 1.66 -2.66 0.80
CA HIS A 88 2.42 -2.09 1.90
C HIS A 88 1.56 -1.07 2.63
N VAL A 89 1.72 -0.97 3.94
CA VAL A 89 1.01 0.01 4.75
C VAL A 89 2.04 0.91 5.41
N LEU A 90 1.94 2.20 5.15
CA LEU A 90 2.82 3.21 5.73
C LEU A 90 2.02 4.28 6.43
N LYS A 91 2.58 4.81 7.51
CA LYS A 91 2.02 5.98 8.17
C LYS A 91 3.03 7.11 8.04
N ALA A 92 2.62 8.21 7.42
CA ALA A 92 3.47 9.38 7.28
C ALA A 92 3.82 9.93 8.66
N LYS A 93 5.09 10.31 8.85
CA LYS A 93 5.53 10.86 10.14
C LYS A 93 4.90 12.22 10.42
N LYS A 94 4.51 12.93 9.37
CA LYS A 94 3.80 14.20 9.47
C LYS A 94 2.67 14.22 8.44
N PRO A 95 1.50 14.79 8.77
CA PRO A 95 0.33 14.72 7.88
C PRO A 95 0.59 15.26 6.47
N HIS A 96 1.38 16.32 6.32
CA HIS A 96 1.63 16.90 5.01
C HIS A 96 2.50 16.02 4.11
N LEU A 97 3.16 15.00 4.65
CA LEU A 97 4.00 14.11 3.85
C LEU A 97 3.18 13.07 3.10
N THR A 98 1.94 12.82 3.51
CA THR A 98 1.10 11.82 2.87
C THR A 98 0.92 12.11 1.38
N ALA A 99 0.49 13.33 1.04
CA ALA A 99 0.26 13.71 -0.35
C ALA A 99 1.57 13.71 -1.16
N LEU A 100 2.67 14.13 -0.53
CA LEU A 100 3.96 14.16 -1.20
C LEU A 100 4.45 12.75 -1.54
N ILE A 101 4.29 11.80 -0.62
CA ILE A 101 4.70 10.42 -0.86
C ILE A 101 3.87 9.81 -1.98
N ILE A 102 2.56 10.02 -1.97
CA ILE A 102 1.67 9.50 -3.00
C ILE A 102 2.05 10.10 -4.36
N GLN A 103 2.28 11.41 -4.41
CA GLN A 103 2.69 12.10 -5.63
C GLN A 103 3.99 11.54 -6.17
N TYR A 104 4.96 11.29 -5.30
CA TYR A 104 6.24 10.74 -5.70
C TYR A 104 6.05 9.39 -6.41
N PHE A 105 5.29 8.48 -5.80
CA PHE A 105 5.06 7.15 -6.39
C PHE A 105 4.22 7.22 -7.65
N SER A 106 3.39 8.25 -7.82
CA SER A 106 2.60 8.39 -9.04
C SER A 106 3.45 8.73 -10.26
N GLN A 107 4.64 9.28 -10.05
CA GLN A 107 5.54 9.70 -11.12
C GLN A 107 6.79 8.84 -11.24
N LEU A 108 7.07 7.99 -10.26
CA LEU A 108 8.28 7.19 -10.24
C LEU A 108 8.20 6.05 -11.25
N ASP A 109 9.27 5.88 -12.04
CA ASP A 109 9.42 4.69 -12.87
C ASP A 109 9.81 3.53 -11.95
N LEU A 110 8.93 2.56 -11.81
CA LEU A 110 9.14 1.44 -10.90
C LEU A 110 9.98 0.32 -11.52
N SER A 111 10.20 0.34 -12.82
CA SER A 111 10.89 -0.76 -13.52
C SER A 111 12.17 -1.23 -12.84
N PRO A 112 13.06 -0.33 -12.38
CA PRO A 112 14.30 -0.78 -11.73
C PRO A 112 14.08 -1.48 -10.38
N TYR A 113 12.91 -1.31 -9.79
CA TYR A 113 12.63 -1.80 -8.43
C TYR A 113 11.76 -3.05 -8.41
N LEU A 114 11.25 -3.48 -9.57
CA LEU A 114 10.36 -4.63 -9.64
C LEU A 114 11.14 -5.93 -9.76
N THR A 115 10.63 -6.97 -9.12
CA THR A 115 11.15 -8.33 -9.23
C THR A 115 10.01 -9.25 -9.68
N GLY A 116 10.37 -10.46 -10.13
CA GLY A 116 9.38 -11.44 -10.56
C GLY A 116 8.99 -11.25 -12.02
N ALA A 117 9.15 -12.31 -12.83
CA ALA A 117 8.87 -12.24 -14.25
C ALA A 117 7.38 -12.38 -14.56
N ALA A 118 6.73 -13.35 -13.92
CA ALA A 118 5.31 -13.64 -14.17
C ALA A 118 4.39 -12.75 -13.36
N GLN A 119 4.76 -12.50 -12.11
CA GLN A 119 4.01 -11.64 -11.21
C GLN A 119 4.93 -10.56 -10.68
N PRO A 120 4.78 -9.31 -11.12
CA PRO A 120 5.64 -8.22 -10.62
C PRO A 120 5.47 -8.02 -9.12
N LYS A 121 6.60 -7.71 -8.46
CA LYS A 121 6.61 -7.41 -7.03
C LYS A 121 7.42 -6.17 -6.75
N LEU A 122 6.93 -5.36 -5.83
CA LEU A 122 7.63 -4.21 -5.28
C LEU A 122 7.80 -4.49 -3.78
N ASN A 123 8.89 -5.14 -3.41
CA ASN A 123 9.07 -5.57 -2.03
C ASN A 123 9.54 -4.42 -1.13
N LYS A 124 9.47 -4.64 0.19
CA LYS A 124 9.81 -3.62 1.17
C LYS A 124 11.26 -3.16 1.03
N ALA A 125 12.18 -4.07 0.73
CA ALA A 125 13.58 -3.70 0.55
C ALA A 125 13.76 -2.73 -0.61
N SER A 126 13.00 -2.91 -1.70
CA SER A 126 13.04 -1.99 -2.84
C SER A 126 12.53 -0.60 -2.48
N LEU A 127 11.54 -0.51 -1.60
CA LEU A 127 11.00 0.78 -1.17
C LEU A 127 11.97 1.54 -0.27
N ASN A 128 12.92 0.85 0.31
CA ASN A 128 13.79 1.42 1.33
C ASN A 128 15.09 1.99 0.78
N LEU A 129 15.08 2.40 -0.45
CA LEU A 129 16.24 2.97 -1.13
C LEU A 129 16.38 4.47 -0.93
#